data_8b214d599a753a13db2770be454ace6f
#
_entry.id   8b214d599a753a13db2770be454ace6f
#
_cell.length_a   1.000
_cell.length_b   1.000
_cell.length_c   1.000
_cell.angle_alpha   90.00
_cell.angle_beta   90.00
_cell.angle_gamma   90.00
#
_symmetry.space_group_name_H-M   'P 1'
#
loop_
_entity.id
_entity.type
_entity.pdbx_description
1 polymer ?
#
loop_
_entity_poly.entity_id
_entity_poly.type
_entity_poly.pdbx_seq_one_letter_code
_entity_poly.pdbx_strand_id
1 'polypeptide(L)'
;MKNTMKMKSIKNGLLMLAAVAVLSACVDPSASAEKAEKAKLRQSYSTCINTADGAPEKLARCQAILEQLKAIKEHQAFAEKETVRVVDYQRCLTARKTGDGQAYAEDCGKIWQEIRANNAPGTAN
;
A
#
# COMPACT_ATOMS: atom_id res chain seq x y z
N MET A 1 49.57 -9.87 40.08
CA MET A 1 50.07 -10.07 38.73
C MET A 1 49.27 -11.16 37.99
N LYS A 2 49.07 -12.28 38.59
CA LYS A 2 48.35 -13.36 37.95
C LYS A 2 46.91 -13.05 37.69
N ASN A 3 46.32 -12.22 38.49
CA ASN A 3 44.91 -11.86 38.36
C ASN A 3 44.59 -11.09 37.08
N THR A 4 45.57 -10.33 36.58
CA THR A 4 45.36 -9.56 35.37
C THR A 4 45.17 -10.42 34.14
N MET A 5 45.76 -11.58 34.12
CA MET A 5 45.60 -12.52 32.97
C MET A 5 44.19 -13.07 32.90
N LYS A 6 43.58 -13.33 34.03
CA LYS A 6 42.22 -13.85 34.05
C LYS A 6 41.21 -12.83 33.57
N MET A 7 41.43 -11.59 33.84
CA MET A 7 40.57 -10.53 33.36
C MET A 7 40.58 -10.39 31.85
N LYS A 8 41.71 -10.64 31.23
CA LYS A 8 41.83 -10.57 29.78
C LYS A 8 40.96 -11.59 29.10
N SER A 9 40.86 -12.79 29.66
CA SER A 9 39.99 -13.83 29.09
C SER A 9 38.54 -13.45 29.13
N ILE A 10 38.09 -12.85 30.18
CA ILE A 10 36.71 -12.41 30.34
C ILE A 10 36.37 -11.35 29.32
N LYS A 11 37.29 -10.41 29.11
CA LYS A 11 37.08 -9.36 28.11
C LYS A 11 36.92 -9.90 26.72
N ASN A 12 37.68 -10.91 26.37
CA ASN A 12 37.58 -11.50 25.05
C ASN A 12 36.26 -12.18 24.85
N GLY A 13 35.74 -12.82 25.86
CA GLY A 13 34.41 -13.45 25.79
C GLY A 13 33.31 -12.42 25.58
N LEU A 14 33.40 -11.31 26.25
CA LEU A 14 32.41 -10.24 26.07
C LEU A 14 32.44 -9.62 24.69
N LEU A 15 33.62 -9.47 24.12
CA LEU A 15 33.75 -8.96 22.75
C LEU A 15 33.10 -9.88 21.72
N MET A 16 33.20 -11.17 21.92
CA MET A 16 32.57 -12.13 21.03
C MET A 16 31.04 -12.01 21.03
N LEU A 17 30.47 -11.82 22.19
CA LEU A 17 29.03 -11.64 22.32
C LEU A 17 28.54 -10.37 21.61
N ALA A 18 29.31 -9.31 21.70
CA ALA A 18 28.99 -8.07 21.02
C ALA A 18 28.97 -8.24 19.50
N ALA A 19 29.90 -9.02 18.95
CA ALA A 19 29.93 -9.29 17.52
C ALA A 19 28.68 -10.04 17.04
N VAL A 20 28.20 -10.99 17.83
CA VAL A 20 26.96 -11.71 17.49
C VAL A 20 25.76 -10.78 17.47
N ALA A 21 25.69 -9.86 18.41
CA ALA A 21 24.61 -8.88 18.45
C ALA A 21 24.59 -7.99 17.20
N VAL A 22 25.76 -7.61 16.70
CA VAL A 22 25.88 -6.83 15.47
C VAL A 22 25.35 -7.61 14.28
N LEU A 23 25.62 -8.89 14.19
CA LEU A 23 25.11 -9.73 13.12
C LEU A 23 23.58 -9.83 13.14
N SER A 24 22.98 -9.90 14.32
CA SER A 24 21.53 -9.88 14.46
C SER A 24 20.93 -8.60 13.91
N ALA A 25 21.59 -7.48 14.09
CA ALA A 25 21.13 -6.19 13.60
C ALA A 25 21.18 -6.09 12.08
N CYS A 26 21.86 -6.98 11.40
CA CYS A 26 21.90 -7.03 9.94
C CYS A 26 20.62 -7.64 9.34
N VAL A 27 19.73 -8.18 10.14
CA VAL A 27 18.39 -8.52 9.70
C VAL A 27 17.68 -7.20 9.40
N ASP A 28 17.60 -6.89 8.14
CA ASP A 28 17.29 -5.60 7.56
C ASP A 28 15.96 -5.00 8.09
N PRO A 29 15.97 -4.15 9.13
CA PRO A 29 14.76 -3.53 9.62
C PRO A 29 14.19 -2.50 8.65
N SER A 30 15.01 -1.94 7.77
CA SER A 30 14.53 -0.99 6.77
C SER A 30 13.72 -1.68 5.67
N ALA A 31 14.06 -2.89 5.28
CA ALA A 31 13.28 -3.65 4.31
C ALA A 31 11.89 -4.00 4.86
N SER A 32 11.79 -4.38 6.12
CA SER A 32 10.52 -4.63 6.79
C SER A 32 9.66 -3.38 6.89
N ALA A 33 10.25 -2.25 7.24
CA ALA A 33 9.55 -0.98 7.35
C ALA A 33 9.04 -0.53 5.99
N GLU A 34 9.85 -0.66 4.96
CA GLU A 34 9.49 -0.32 3.59
C GLU A 34 8.32 -1.17 3.09
N LYS A 35 8.37 -2.47 3.34
CA LYS A 35 7.29 -3.38 2.98
C LYS A 35 5.99 -3.03 3.70
N ALA A 36 6.06 -2.70 4.99
CA ALA A 36 4.91 -2.29 5.77
C ALA A 36 4.31 -0.98 5.25
N GLU A 37 5.15 -0.05 4.82
CA GLU A 37 4.71 1.21 4.23
C GLU A 37 3.98 1.01 2.92
N LYS A 38 4.49 0.15 2.05
CA LYS A 38 3.83 -0.22 0.79
C LYS A 38 2.47 -0.86 1.03
N ALA A 39 2.37 -1.76 2.00
CA ALA A 39 1.11 -2.38 2.38
C ALA A 39 0.12 -1.36 2.92
N LYS A 40 0.58 -0.40 3.71
CA LYS A 40 -0.25 0.70 4.21
C LYS A 40 -0.79 1.55 3.08
N LEU A 41 0.01 1.85 2.08
CA LEU A 41 -0.42 2.64 0.93
C LEU A 41 -1.54 1.93 0.17
N ARG A 42 -1.39 0.63 -0.05
CA ARG A 42 -2.43 -0.19 -0.68
C ARG A 42 -3.72 -0.18 0.13
N GLN A 43 -3.60 -0.29 1.44
CA GLN A 43 -4.74 -0.24 2.34
C GLN A 43 -5.38 1.16 2.40
N SER A 44 -4.58 2.21 2.32
CA SER A 44 -5.07 3.59 2.23
C SER A 44 -5.92 3.80 1.00
N TYR A 45 -5.54 3.21 -0.13
CA TYR A 45 -6.35 3.26 -1.32
C TYR A 45 -7.69 2.55 -1.12
N SER A 46 -7.67 1.36 -0.56
CA SER A 46 -8.88 0.60 -0.25
C SER A 46 -9.83 1.41 0.65
N THR A 47 -9.31 1.99 1.71
CA THR A 47 -10.08 2.84 2.63
C THR A 47 -10.64 4.06 1.90
N CYS A 48 -9.83 4.68 1.05
CA CYS A 48 -10.24 5.84 0.26
C CYS A 48 -11.46 5.49 -0.61
N ILE A 49 -11.41 4.37 -1.32
CA ILE A 49 -12.51 3.92 -2.17
C ILE A 49 -13.77 3.65 -1.34
N ASN A 50 -13.64 2.95 -0.23
CA ASN A 50 -14.78 2.59 0.61
C ASN A 50 -15.42 3.80 1.28
N THR A 51 -14.68 4.88 1.50
CA THR A 51 -15.21 6.12 2.08
C THR A 51 -15.64 7.13 1.03
N ALA A 52 -15.17 6.99 -0.21
CA ALA A 52 -15.56 7.90 -1.30
C ALA A 52 -17.03 7.74 -1.72
N ASP A 53 -17.56 6.55 -1.56
CA ASP A 53 -18.95 6.21 -1.89
C ASP A 53 -19.39 6.71 -3.28
N GLY A 54 -18.50 6.60 -4.24
CA GLY A 54 -18.75 7.00 -5.62
C GLY A 54 -18.70 8.48 -5.90
N ALA A 55 -18.39 9.32 -4.93
CA ALA A 55 -18.35 10.78 -5.11
C ALA A 55 -17.11 11.21 -5.90
N PRO A 56 -17.28 11.91 -7.04
CA PRO A 56 -16.17 12.28 -7.91
C PRO A 56 -15.07 13.11 -7.23
N GLU A 57 -15.45 14.03 -6.38
CA GLU A 57 -14.50 14.90 -5.68
C GLU A 57 -13.63 14.12 -4.67
N LYS A 58 -14.15 13.03 -4.12
CA LYS A 58 -13.41 12.17 -3.21
C LYS A 58 -12.51 11.20 -3.96
N LEU A 59 -12.91 10.81 -5.17
CA LEU A 59 -12.12 9.94 -6.03
C LEU A 59 -10.79 10.56 -6.43
N ALA A 60 -10.71 11.87 -6.53
CA ALA A 60 -9.47 12.57 -6.86
C ALA A 60 -8.35 12.23 -5.87
N ARG A 61 -8.68 12.11 -4.59
CA ARG A 61 -7.71 11.70 -3.56
C ARG A 61 -7.27 10.25 -3.76
N CYS A 62 -8.20 9.39 -4.11
CA CYS A 62 -7.90 7.98 -4.36
C CYS A 62 -6.99 7.83 -5.57
N GLN A 63 -7.19 8.63 -6.62
CA GLN A 63 -6.31 8.65 -7.79
C GLN A 63 -4.88 9.06 -7.43
N ALA A 64 -4.72 10.02 -6.53
CA ALA A 64 -3.38 10.41 -6.08
C ALA A 64 -2.65 9.24 -5.42
N ILE A 65 -3.36 8.41 -4.65
CA ILE A 65 -2.79 7.20 -4.06
C ILE A 65 -2.45 6.18 -5.15
N LEU A 66 -3.32 6.03 -6.15
CA LEU A 66 -3.04 5.13 -7.28
C LEU A 66 -1.75 5.49 -8.01
N GLU A 67 -1.50 6.76 -8.22
CA GLU A 67 -0.25 7.21 -8.85
C GLU A 67 0.98 6.78 -8.05
N GLN A 68 0.89 6.84 -6.73
CA GLN A 68 1.96 6.35 -5.87
C GLN A 68 2.11 4.83 -5.95
N LEU A 69 1.00 4.11 -6.00
CA LEU A 69 1.01 2.64 -6.12
C LEU A 69 1.60 2.18 -7.45
N LYS A 70 1.41 2.92 -8.53
CA LYS A 70 2.02 2.62 -9.83
C LYS A 70 3.54 2.60 -9.78
N ALA A 71 4.14 3.39 -8.91
CA ALA A 71 5.58 3.44 -8.74
C ALA A 71 6.14 2.26 -7.93
N ILE A 72 5.26 1.48 -7.29
CA ILE A 72 5.64 0.34 -6.47
C ILE A 72 5.46 -0.93 -7.29
N LYS A 73 6.57 -1.63 -7.55
CA LYS A 73 6.59 -2.80 -8.44
C LYS A 73 5.54 -3.85 -8.06
N GLU A 74 5.39 -4.12 -6.77
CA GLU A 74 4.47 -5.13 -6.26
C GLU A 74 3.00 -4.75 -6.45
N HIS A 75 2.72 -3.48 -6.60
CA HIS A 75 1.36 -2.96 -6.75
C HIS A 75 1.05 -2.40 -8.13
N GLN A 76 2.04 -2.35 -9.01
CA GLN A 76 1.93 -1.71 -10.32
C GLN A 76 0.79 -2.29 -11.16
N ALA A 77 0.72 -3.61 -11.29
CA ALA A 77 -0.31 -4.25 -12.09
C ALA A 77 -1.71 -3.96 -11.59
N PHE A 78 -1.89 -4.00 -10.28
CA PHE A 78 -3.16 -3.62 -9.67
C PHE A 78 -3.50 -2.16 -9.94
N ALA A 79 -2.54 -1.26 -9.72
CA ALA A 79 -2.76 0.17 -9.87
C ALA A 79 -3.09 0.58 -11.30
N GLU A 80 -2.48 -0.06 -12.28
CA GLU A 80 -2.78 0.19 -13.69
C GLU A 80 -4.20 -0.23 -14.05
N LYS A 81 -4.61 -1.42 -13.64
CA LYS A 81 -5.97 -1.90 -13.84
C LYS A 81 -7.00 -1.01 -13.16
N GLU A 82 -6.73 -0.66 -11.92
CA GLU A 82 -7.63 0.15 -11.13
C GLU A 82 -7.77 1.56 -11.71
N THR A 83 -6.69 2.12 -12.24
CA THR A 83 -6.73 3.43 -12.91
C THR A 83 -7.71 3.42 -14.07
N VAL A 84 -7.69 2.37 -14.89
CA VAL A 84 -8.63 2.24 -16.01
C VAL A 84 -10.06 2.20 -15.50
N ARG A 85 -10.33 1.44 -14.46
CA ARG A 85 -11.68 1.34 -13.86
C ARG A 85 -12.18 2.66 -13.34
N VAL A 86 -11.32 3.39 -12.61
CA VAL A 86 -11.67 4.70 -12.06
C VAL A 86 -11.93 5.71 -13.18
N VAL A 87 -11.13 5.71 -14.22
CA VAL A 87 -11.33 6.58 -15.37
C VAL A 87 -12.63 6.25 -16.09
N ASP A 88 -12.93 4.97 -16.28
CA ASP A 88 -14.18 4.53 -16.90
C ASP A 88 -15.39 4.98 -16.08
N TYR A 89 -15.29 4.86 -14.76
CA TYR A 89 -16.35 5.33 -13.88
C TYR A 89 -16.57 6.85 -14.04
N GLN A 90 -15.49 7.62 -14.06
CA GLN A 90 -15.57 9.08 -14.23
C GLN A 90 -16.15 9.47 -15.59
N ARG A 91 -15.77 8.77 -16.64
CA ARG A 91 -16.34 8.99 -17.97
C ARG A 91 -17.84 8.68 -17.98
N CYS A 92 -18.22 7.61 -17.31
CA CYS A 92 -19.61 7.24 -17.17
C CYS A 92 -20.40 8.33 -16.45
N LEU A 93 -19.87 8.88 -15.36
CA LEU A 93 -20.49 9.99 -14.62
C LEU A 93 -20.63 11.24 -15.50
N THR A 94 -19.64 11.54 -16.32
CA THR A 94 -19.69 12.67 -17.23
C THR A 94 -20.76 12.49 -18.28
N ALA A 95 -20.83 11.30 -18.89
CA ALA A 95 -21.87 10.97 -19.88
C ALA A 95 -23.27 11.08 -19.25
N ARG A 96 -23.41 10.64 -18.01
CA ARG A 96 -24.65 10.76 -17.25
C ARG A 96 -25.10 12.20 -17.06
N LYS A 97 -24.16 13.12 -16.92
CA LYS A 97 -24.48 14.57 -16.75
C LYS A 97 -24.82 15.25 -18.05
N THR A 98 -24.18 14.85 -19.15
CA THR A 98 -24.25 15.57 -20.43
C THR A 98 -25.22 14.94 -21.43
N GLY A 99 -25.62 13.69 -21.22
CA GLY A 99 -26.48 12.96 -22.13
C GLY A 99 -27.72 12.42 -21.44
N ASP A 100 -28.11 11.20 -21.86
CA ASP A 100 -29.25 10.51 -21.30
C ASP A 100 -28.87 9.89 -19.96
N GLY A 101 -29.03 10.66 -18.89
CA GLY A 101 -28.59 10.28 -17.55
C GLY A 101 -29.16 8.97 -17.04
N GLN A 102 -30.37 8.63 -17.44
CA GLN A 102 -31.02 7.39 -17.04
C GLN A 102 -30.38 6.17 -17.67
N ALA A 103 -29.99 6.29 -18.94
CA ALA A 103 -29.36 5.18 -19.67
C ALA A 103 -28.02 4.78 -19.06
N TYR A 104 -27.26 5.73 -18.51
CA TYR A 104 -25.95 5.47 -17.95
C TYR A 104 -25.93 5.18 -16.45
N ALA A 105 -27.04 5.42 -15.76
CA ALA A 105 -27.08 5.27 -14.30
C ALA A 105 -26.74 3.85 -13.84
N GLU A 106 -27.28 2.86 -14.51
CA GLU A 106 -27.05 1.45 -14.18
C GLU A 106 -25.60 1.05 -14.47
N ASP A 107 -25.08 1.46 -15.62
CA ASP A 107 -23.71 1.12 -16.03
C ASP A 107 -22.67 1.73 -15.07
N CYS A 108 -22.86 2.98 -14.69
CA CYS A 108 -21.99 3.62 -13.70
C CYS A 108 -22.05 2.90 -12.37
N GLY A 109 -23.21 2.46 -11.95
CA GLY A 109 -23.39 1.68 -10.72
C GLY A 109 -22.63 0.38 -10.76
N LYS A 110 -22.65 -0.32 -11.88
CA LYS A 110 -21.92 -1.59 -12.06
C LYS A 110 -20.42 -1.38 -11.97
N ILE A 111 -19.90 -0.36 -12.63
CA ILE A 111 -18.47 -0.03 -12.57
C ILE A 111 -18.07 0.27 -11.13
N TRP A 112 -18.86 1.06 -10.44
CA TRP A 112 -18.58 1.40 -9.04
C TRP A 112 -18.59 0.16 -8.13
N GLN A 113 -19.55 -0.75 -8.31
CA GLN A 113 -19.61 -1.99 -7.56
C GLN A 113 -18.37 -2.85 -7.79
N GLU A 114 -17.88 -2.90 -9.01
CA GLU A 114 -16.64 -3.61 -9.32
C GLU A 114 -15.43 -3.01 -8.63
N ILE A 115 -15.32 -1.68 -8.65
CA ILE A 115 -14.26 -0.96 -7.94
C ILE A 115 -14.32 -1.29 -6.45
N ARG A 116 -15.50 -1.24 -5.85
CA ARG A 116 -15.68 -1.58 -4.43
C ARG A 116 -15.31 -3.02 -4.12
N ALA A 117 -15.72 -3.95 -4.96
CA ALA A 117 -15.42 -5.36 -4.77
C ALA A 117 -13.91 -5.62 -4.79
N ASN A 118 -13.17 -4.95 -5.67
CA ASN A 118 -11.73 -5.07 -5.75
C ASN A 118 -11.01 -4.45 -4.56
N ASN A 119 -11.70 -3.63 -3.79
CA ASN A 119 -11.14 -2.91 -2.65
C ASN A 119 -11.87 -3.25 -1.34
N ALA A 120 -12.58 -4.35 -1.30
CA ALA A 120 -13.27 -4.79 -0.10
C ALA A 120 -12.26 -5.10 1.01
N PRO A 121 -12.64 -4.88 2.28
CA PRO A 121 -11.76 -5.24 3.41
C PRO A 121 -11.32 -6.70 3.32
N GLY A 122 -10.02 -6.94 3.49
CA GLY A 122 -9.43 -8.28 3.40
C GLY A 122 -8.88 -8.66 2.03
N THR A 123 -9.16 -7.91 0.97
CA THR A 123 -8.58 -8.15 -0.37
C THR A 123 -7.31 -7.36 -0.62
N ALA A 124 -7.01 -6.40 0.22
CA ALA A 124 -5.86 -5.51 0.08
C ALA A 124 -4.61 -6.13 0.72
N ASN A 125 -3.98 -7.09 0.07
CA ASN A 125 -2.73 -7.72 0.53
C ASN A 125 -1.56 -7.32 -0.33
#